data_da5a95d37ad434e31fa6eaba8ac85eb6
#
_entry.id   da5a95d37ad434e31fa6eaba8ac85eb6
#
_cell.length_a   1.000
_cell.length_b   1.000
_cell.length_c   1.000
_cell.angle_alpha   90.00
_cell.angle_beta   90.00
_cell.angle_gamma   90.00
#
_symmetry.space_group_name_H-M   'P 1'
#
loop_
_entity.id
_entity.type
_entity.pdbx_description
1 polymer ?
#
loop_
_entity_poly.entity_id
_entity_poly.type
_entity_poly.pdbx_seq_one_letter_code
_entity_poly.pdbx_strand_id
1 'polypeptide(L)'
;TIETMNLLGLDFNAVGNHEFDEGKDELLRMQHGGCHPTDANSCQGARVGTPSPFEGARFQFLAANVTDSATGRTIFPAYGIREVDGVRVAFIGMTLEGTPGIVTPSGIEGLEFGDEAESANALIGRLRGEGVEAVVVLIHEGGVAPGSINGCSGVSGPVVDIVGRLHGAVDLVVTGHTHQAYNCRLPTAEGRDIPVTSAGSFGRLITRIDLTLDRGSR
;
A
#
# COMPACT_ATOMS: atom_id res chain seq x y z
N THR A 1 -8.65 12.57 -7.53
CA THR A 1 -7.56 12.10 -6.65
C THR A 1 -6.35 11.63 -7.46
N ILE A 2 -6.50 10.67 -8.42
CA ILE A 2 -5.38 10.12 -9.23
C ILE A 2 -4.55 11.24 -9.87
N GLU A 3 -5.18 12.16 -10.60
CA GLU A 3 -4.47 13.25 -11.28
C GLU A 3 -3.76 14.20 -10.31
N THR A 4 -4.33 14.43 -9.11
CA THR A 4 -3.66 15.20 -8.06
C THR A 4 -2.39 14.49 -7.58
N MET A 5 -2.45 13.18 -7.37
CA MET A 5 -1.28 12.38 -6.97
C MET A 5 -0.22 12.31 -8.08
N ASN A 6 -0.66 12.28 -9.36
CA ASN A 6 0.25 12.41 -10.50
C ASN A 6 1.02 13.75 -10.49
N LEU A 7 0.34 14.84 -10.16
CA LEU A 7 0.97 16.17 -10.05
C LEU A 7 1.92 16.28 -8.84
N LEU A 8 1.61 15.60 -7.75
CA LEU A 8 2.47 15.54 -6.56
C LEU A 8 3.71 14.65 -6.77
N GLY A 9 3.74 13.85 -7.84
CA GLY A 9 4.84 12.94 -8.12
C GLY A 9 4.90 11.73 -7.18
N LEU A 10 3.73 11.17 -6.82
CA LEU A 10 3.67 9.93 -6.06
C LEU A 10 4.39 8.81 -6.82
N ASP A 11 5.14 7.97 -6.12
CA ASP A 11 5.82 6.80 -6.71
C ASP A 11 4.99 5.52 -6.60
N PHE A 12 4.49 5.22 -5.41
CA PHE A 12 3.80 3.99 -5.10
C PHE A 12 2.56 4.22 -4.23
N ASN A 13 1.55 3.37 -4.43
CA ASN A 13 0.33 3.34 -3.63
C ASN A 13 -0.05 1.88 -3.34
N ALA A 14 -0.29 1.53 -2.08
CA ALA A 14 -0.93 0.26 -1.73
C ALA A 14 -2.44 0.35 -2.00
N VAL A 15 -3.01 -0.69 -2.59
CA VAL A 15 -4.45 -0.77 -2.86
C VAL A 15 -5.20 -0.95 -1.55
N GLY A 16 -6.26 -0.16 -1.34
CA GLY A 16 -7.17 -0.30 -0.21
C GLY A 16 -8.44 -1.09 -0.57
N ASN A 17 -9.31 -1.29 0.42
CA ASN A 17 -10.56 -2.01 0.20
C ASN A 17 -11.53 -1.25 -0.71
N HIS A 18 -11.60 0.07 -0.59
CA HIS A 18 -12.49 0.92 -1.39
C HIS A 18 -12.12 1.00 -2.88
N GLU A 19 -10.90 0.64 -3.26
CA GLU A 19 -10.51 0.52 -4.65
C GLU A 19 -11.24 -0.63 -5.37
N PHE A 20 -11.89 -1.52 -4.63
CA PHE A 20 -12.69 -2.63 -5.16
C PHE A 20 -14.20 -2.33 -5.21
N ASP A 21 -14.66 -1.17 -4.71
CA ASP A 21 -16.10 -0.83 -4.66
C ASP A 21 -16.77 -0.88 -6.04
N GLU A 22 -16.08 -0.43 -7.08
CA GLU A 22 -16.54 -0.45 -8.48
C GLU A 22 -15.99 -1.64 -9.30
N GLY A 23 -15.28 -2.55 -8.64
CA GLY A 23 -14.76 -3.78 -9.23
C GLY A 23 -13.37 -3.70 -9.84
N LYS A 24 -12.84 -4.89 -10.15
CA LYS A 24 -11.49 -5.08 -10.68
C LYS A 24 -11.22 -4.26 -11.95
N ASP A 25 -12.17 -4.18 -12.86
CA ASP A 25 -11.98 -3.51 -14.15
C ASP A 25 -11.82 -1.99 -13.97
N GLU A 26 -12.58 -1.39 -13.06
CA GLU A 26 -12.44 0.01 -12.71
C GLU A 26 -11.09 0.27 -12.00
N LEU A 27 -10.68 -0.59 -11.08
CA LEU A 27 -9.38 -0.49 -10.43
C LEU A 27 -8.22 -0.56 -11.44
N LEU A 28 -8.29 -1.48 -12.41
CA LEU A 28 -7.30 -1.56 -13.49
C LEU A 28 -7.33 -0.30 -14.37
N ARG A 29 -8.53 0.25 -14.63
CA ARG A 29 -8.67 1.52 -15.34
C ARG A 29 -8.05 2.68 -14.56
N MET A 30 -8.17 2.72 -13.25
CA MET A 30 -7.50 3.74 -12.42
C MET A 30 -5.98 3.72 -12.60
N GLN A 31 -5.39 2.54 -12.77
CA GLN A 31 -3.95 2.43 -13.06
C GLN A 31 -3.62 2.81 -14.50
N HIS A 32 -4.35 2.29 -15.48
CA HIS A 32 -3.94 2.31 -16.89
C HIS A 32 -4.60 3.41 -17.73
N GLY A 33 -5.60 4.08 -17.17
CA GLY A 33 -6.38 5.08 -17.89
C GLY A 33 -7.39 4.51 -18.88
N GLY A 34 -7.96 5.37 -19.69
CA GLY A 34 -8.97 5.02 -20.67
C GLY A 34 -10.39 5.10 -20.14
N CYS A 35 -11.28 4.36 -20.79
CA CYS A 35 -12.72 4.33 -20.51
C CYS A 35 -13.12 3.01 -19.86
N HIS A 36 -14.04 3.06 -18.91
CA HIS A 36 -14.69 1.84 -18.42
C HIS A 36 -15.55 1.21 -19.55
N PRO A 37 -15.58 -0.11 -19.69
CA PRO A 37 -16.26 -0.77 -20.82
C PRO A 37 -17.76 -0.44 -20.95
N THR A 38 -18.42 -0.15 -19.83
CA THR A 38 -19.87 0.08 -19.77
C THR A 38 -20.26 1.51 -19.37
N ASP A 39 -19.29 2.40 -19.09
CA ASP A 39 -19.56 3.81 -18.76
C ASP A 39 -18.75 4.77 -19.63
N ALA A 40 -19.40 5.33 -20.64
CA ALA A 40 -18.81 6.32 -21.54
C ALA A 40 -18.39 7.62 -20.85
N ASN A 41 -18.94 7.96 -19.68
CA ASN A 41 -18.55 9.15 -18.93
C ASN A 41 -17.19 8.99 -18.24
N SER A 42 -16.77 7.77 -18.00
CA SER A 42 -15.49 7.44 -17.35
C SER A 42 -14.26 7.86 -18.15
N CYS A 43 -14.41 8.13 -19.46
CA CYS A 43 -13.34 8.54 -20.36
C CYS A 43 -12.79 9.94 -20.07
N GLN A 44 -13.46 10.72 -19.24
CA GLN A 44 -13.10 12.11 -19.00
C GLN A 44 -11.91 12.22 -18.04
N GLY A 45 -10.96 13.11 -18.37
CA GLY A 45 -9.87 13.49 -17.47
C GLY A 45 -10.28 14.61 -16.50
N ALA A 46 -9.30 15.30 -15.91
CA ALA A 46 -9.49 16.35 -14.89
C ALA A 46 -10.44 17.48 -15.29
N ARG A 47 -10.62 17.71 -16.57
CA ARG A 47 -11.55 18.72 -17.08
C ARG A 47 -12.84 18.06 -17.56
N VAL A 48 -13.84 18.07 -16.71
CA VAL A 48 -15.19 17.60 -17.07
C VAL A 48 -15.65 18.27 -18.35
N GLY A 49 -16.14 17.49 -19.30
CA GLY A 49 -16.64 17.97 -20.59
C GLY A 49 -15.56 18.15 -21.67
N THR A 50 -14.30 17.86 -21.40
CA THR A 50 -13.26 17.80 -22.43
C THR A 50 -13.13 16.38 -22.99
N PRO A 51 -12.82 16.20 -24.28
CA PRO A 51 -12.64 14.88 -24.90
C PRO A 51 -11.28 14.24 -24.59
N SER A 52 -10.53 14.75 -23.62
CA SER A 52 -9.26 14.16 -23.20
C SER A 52 -9.51 12.85 -22.48
N PRO A 53 -8.99 11.70 -22.92
CA PRO A 53 -9.15 10.48 -22.18
C PRO A 53 -8.43 10.59 -20.83
N PHE A 54 -8.99 9.95 -19.78
CA PHE A 54 -8.34 9.79 -18.50
C PHE A 54 -7.02 9.02 -18.67
N GLU A 55 -5.91 9.58 -18.18
CA GLU A 55 -4.57 8.99 -18.40
C GLU A 55 -4.22 7.86 -17.42
N GLY A 56 -4.98 7.71 -16.33
CA GLY A 56 -4.63 6.78 -15.28
C GLY A 56 -3.57 7.28 -14.31
N ALA A 57 -3.13 6.42 -13.42
CA ALA A 57 -2.07 6.71 -12.45
C ALA A 57 -0.70 6.63 -13.11
N ARG A 58 0.13 7.66 -12.92
CA ARG A 58 1.56 7.63 -13.30
C ARG A 58 2.41 6.94 -12.23
N PHE A 59 1.89 6.87 -11.01
CA PHE A 59 2.47 6.08 -9.93
C PHE A 59 1.99 4.62 -10.03
N GLN A 60 2.72 3.72 -9.40
CA GLN A 60 2.40 2.29 -9.43
C GLN A 60 1.49 1.91 -8.26
N PHE A 61 0.34 1.29 -8.55
CA PHE A 61 -0.40 0.52 -7.56
C PHE A 61 0.33 -0.77 -7.22
N LEU A 62 0.35 -1.13 -5.95
CA LEU A 62 0.98 -2.33 -5.42
C LEU A 62 -0.03 -3.17 -4.65
N ALA A 63 -0.03 -4.49 -4.85
CA ALA A 63 -0.89 -5.43 -4.14
C ALA A 63 -0.23 -6.80 -4.06
N ALA A 64 0.57 -7.04 -3.02
CA ALA A 64 1.32 -8.28 -2.85
C ALA A 64 0.44 -9.48 -2.47
N ASN A 65 -0.66 -9.22 -1.76
CA ASN A 65 -1.55 -10.23 -1.20
C ASN A 65 -2.92 -10.35 -1.89
N VAL A 66 -3.12 -9.66 -3.03
CA VAL A 66 -4.37 -9.79 -3.81
C VAL A 66 -4.06 -10.50 -5.12
N THR A 67 -4.60 -11.70 -5.28
CA THR A 67 -4.35 -12.55 -6.45
C THR A 67 -5.63 -12.79 -7.25
N ASP A 68 -5.47 -12.89 -8.54
CA ASP A 68 -6.53 -13.38 -9.45
C ASP A 68 -6.58 -14.90 -9.36
N SER A 69 -7.71 -15.45 -8.93
CA SER A 69 -7.89 -16.90 -8.68
C SER A 69 -7.75 -17.77 -9.93
N ALA A 70 -8.00 -17.20 -11.11
CA ALA A 70 -7.86 -17.93 -12.37
C ALA A 70 -6.41 -18.09 -12.81
N THR A 71 -5.55 -17.12 -12.44
CA THR A 71 -4.15 -17.09 -12.89
C THR A 71 -3.15 -17.36 -11.78
N GLY A 72 -3.55 -17.22 -10.52
CA GLY A 72 -2.68 -17.28 -9.34
C GLY A 72 -1.66 -16.13 -9.27
N ARG A 73 -1.83 -15.08 -10.08
CA ARG A 73 -0.94 -13.93 -10.13
C ARG A 73 -1.54 -12.76 -9.38
N THR A 74 -0.70 -11.94 -8.77
CA THR A 74 -1.15 -10.68 -8.17
C THR A 74 -1.73 -9.75 -9.23
N ILE A 75 -2.79 -9.01 -8.88
CA ILE A 75 -3.47 -8.06 -9.79
C ILE A 75 -2.62 -6.84 -10.14
N PHE A 76 -1.70 -6.47 -9.27
CA PHE A 76 -0.67 -5.46 -9.47
C PHE A 76 0.68 -6.01 -9.02
N PRO A 77 1.81 -5.35 -9.36
CA PRO A 77 3.10 -5.72 -8.81
C PRO A 77 3.05 -5.81 -7.28
N ALA A 78 3.68 -6.84 -6.72
CA ALA A 78 3.75 -7.04 -5.28
C ALA A 78 4.57 -5.94 -4.58
N TYR A 79 5.57 -5.42 -5.28
CA TYR A 79 6.46 -4.37 -4.80
C TYR A 79 6.99 -3.50 -5.96
N GLY A 80 7.50 -2.32 -5.60
CA GLY A 80 8.29 -1.46 -6.46
C GLY A 80 9.61 -1.12 -5.80
N ILE A 81 10.63 -0.78 -6.59
CA ILE A 81 11.96 -0.40 -6.10
C ILE A 81 12.28 1.02 -6.53
N ARG A 82 12.78 1.84 -5.60
CA ARG A 82 13.41 3.13 -5.87
C ARG A 82 14.89 3.04 -5.51
N GLU A 83 15.71 3.62 -6.37
CA GLU A 83 17.12 3.80 -6.10
C GLU A 83 17.37 5.27 -5.75
N VAL A 84 17.95 5.51 -4.59
CA VAL A 84 18.29 6.85 -4.10
C VAL A 84 19.75 6.82 -3.69
N ASP A 85 20.57 7.61 -4.36
CA ASP A 85 22.02 7.70 -4.13
C ASP A 85 22.73 6.33 -4.14
N GLY A 86 22.29 5.44 -5.04
CA GLY A 86 22.81 4.08 -5.19
C GLY A 86 22.32 3.10 -4.12
N VAL A 87 21.36 3.49 -3.28
CA VAL A 87 20.68 2.61 -2.31
C VAL A 87 19.33 2.16 -2.88
N ARG A 88 19.10 0.85 -2.90
CA ARG A 88 17.84 0.27 -3.39
C ARG A 88 16.86 0.08 -2.23
N VAL A 89 15.73 0.76 -2.33
CA VAL A 89 14.63 0.68 -1.34
C VAL A 89 13.44 0.02 -2.02
N ALA A 90 12.95 -1.08 -1.46
CA ALA A 90 11.72 -1.73 -1.91
C ALA A 90 10.52 -1.22 -1.12
N PHE A 91 9.40 -1.06 -1.82
CA PHE A 91 8.09 -0.75 -1.27
C PHE A 91 7.16 -1.91 -1.60
N ILE A 92 6.72 -2.65 -0.59
CA ILE A 92 5.74 -3.74 -0.72
C ILE A 92 4.37 -3.15 -0.44
N GLY A 93 3.38 -3.35 -1.32
CA GLY A 93 2.02 -2.86 -1.11
C GLY A 93 1.07 -3.98 -0.72
N MET A 94 0.21 -3.77 0.26
CA MET A 94 -0.75 -4.76 0.72
C MET A 94 -2.12 -4.15 1.04
N THR A 95 -3.15 -4.92 0.74
CA THR A 95 -4.55 -4.68 1.11
C THR A 95 -4.90 -5.52 2.32
N LEU A 96 -5.82 -5.08 3.18
CA LEU A 96 -6.25 -5.91 4.31
C LEU A 96 -6.86 -7.24 3.83
N GLU A 97 -6.48 -8.35 4.49
CA GLU A 97 -7.03 -9.68 4.22
C GLU A 97 -8.55 -9.71 4.37
N GLY A 98 -9.07 -8.96 5.32
CA GLY A 98 -10.50 -8.86 5.63
C GLY A 98 -11.38 -8.18 4.57
N THR A 99 -10.82 -7.68 3.48
CA THR A 99 -11.56 -6.98 2.39
C THR A 99 -12.84 -7.70 1.95
N PRO A 100 -12.88 -9.04 1.75
CA PRO A 100 -14.10 -9.73 1.34
C PRO A 100 -15.29 -9.59 2.29
N GLY A 101 -15.04 -9.27 3.56
CA GLY A 101 -16.10 -9.07 4.55
C GLY A 101 -16.71 -7.66 4.57
N ILE A 102 -16.13 -6.70 3.86
CA ILE A 102 -16.48 -5.28 3.96
C ILE A 102 -16.74 -4.57 2.61
N VAL A 103 -16.58 -5.28 1.50
CA VAL A 103 -16.91 -4.76 0.15
C VAL A 103 -17.97 -5.62 -0.53
N THR A 104 -18.57 -5.08 -1.59
CA THR A 104 -19.59 -5.83 -2.36
C THR A 104 -18.95 -7.06 -3.02
N PRO A 105 -19.54 -8.26 -2.91
CA PRO A 105 -18.98 -9.46 -3.52
C PRO A 105 -18.69 -9.37 -5.03
N SER A 106 -19.50 -8.62 -5.77
CA SER A 106 -19.27 -8.37 -7.20
C SER A 106 -18.01 -7.58 -7.49
N GLY A 107 -17.54 -6.74 -6.55
CA GLY A 107 -16.33 -5.93 -6.71
C GLY A 107 -15.04 -6.74 -6.61
N ILE A 108 -15.12 -7.91 -5.99
CA ILE A 108 -13.96 -8.78 -5.71
C ILE A 108 -14.09 -10.16 -6.37
N GLU A 109 -15.02 -10.33 -7.31
CA GLU A 109 -15.22 -11.60 -7.99
C GLU A 109 -13.94 -12.08 -8.68
N GLY A 110 -13.55 -13.32 -8.39
CA GLY A 110 -12.31 -13.93 -8.90
C GLY A 110 -11.02 -13.42 -8.24
N LEU A 111 -11.12 -12.72 -7.11
CA LEU A 111 -9.96 -12.27 -6.32
C LEU A 111 -9.86 -13.03 -5.01
N GLU A 112 -8.63 -13.28 -4.59
CA GLU A 112 -8.28 -13.85 -3.29
C GLU A 112 -7.39 -12.87 -2.54
N PHE A 113 -7.65 -12.72 -1.23
CA PHE A 113 -6.93 -11.82 -0.34
C PHE A 113 -6.18 -12.67 0.69
N GLY A 114 -4.86 -12.65 0.62
CA GLY A 114 -4.00 -13.41 1.51
C GLY A 114 -3.56 -12.63 2.73
N ASP A 115 -3.01 -13.36 3.72
CA ASP A 115 -2.42 -12.78 4.92
C ASP A 115 -1.29 -11.79 4.58
N GLU A 116 -1.31 -10.64 5.22
CA GLU A 116 -0.41 -9.53 4.92
C GLU A 116 1.04 -9.85 5.33
N ALA A 117 1.24 -10.39 6.52
CA ALA A 117 2.58 -10.67 7.03
C ALA A 117 3.24 -11.83 6.26
N GLU A 118 2.49 -12.90 5.95
CA GLU A 118 2.99 -14.02 5.15
C GLU A 118 3.37 -13.54 3.74
N SER A 119 2.53 -12.74 3.10
CA SER A 119 2.76 -12.21 1.76
C SER A 119 4.01 -11.32 1.69
N ALA A 120 4.19 -10.43 2.67
CA ALA A 120 5.40 -9.60 2.77
C ALA A 120 6.65 -10.43 3.01
N ASN A 121 6.60 -11.35 3.97
CA ASN A 121 7.74 -12.19 4.35
C ASN A 121 8.22 -13.07 3.19
N ALA A 122 7.31 -13.59 2.37
CA ALA A 122 7.65 -14.39 1.20
C ALA A 122 8.51 -13.65 0.17
N LEU A 123 8.47 -12.31 0.15
CA LEU A 123 9.24 -11.49 -0.78
C LEU A 123 10.68 -11.20 -0.31
N ILE A 124 10.97 -11.29 0.99
CA ILE A 124 12.24 -10.83 1.57
C ILE A 124 13.47 -11.50 0.93
N GLY A 125 13.42 -12.81 0.74
CA GLY A 125 14.53 -13.55 0.12
C GLY A 125 14.83 -13.06 -1.30
N ARG A 126 13.79 -12.82 -2.10
CA ARG A 126 13.89 -12.30 -3.46
C ARG A 126 14.45 -10.87 -3.46
N LEU A 127 13.91 -9.99 -2.63
CA LEU A 127 14.36 -8.59 -2.54
C LEU A 127 15.84 -8.50 -2.17
N ARG A 128 16.31 -9.32 -1.23
CA ARG A 128 17.73 -9.41 -0.90
C ARG A 128 18.58 -9.88 -2.10
N GLY A 129 18.08 -10.87 -2.84
CA GLY A 129 18.73 -11.35 -4.08
C GLY A 129 18.80 -10.29 -5.17
N GLU A 130 17.89 -9.33 -5.17
CA GLU A 130 17.86 -8.17 -6.06
C GLU A 130 18.72 -7.00 -5.55
N GLY A 131 19.43 -7.16 -4.43
CA GLY A 131 20.29 -6.13 -3.84
C GLY A 131 19.51 -5.00 -3.14
N VAL A 132 18.31 -5.28 -2.65
CA VAL A 132 17.54 -4.32 -1.85
C VAL A 132 18.17 -4.16 -0.47
N GLU A 133 18.37 -2.92 -0.07
CA GLU A 133 19.01 -2.55 1.20
C GLU A 133 18.03 -2.10 2.27
N ALA A 134 16.84 -1.62 1.88
CA ALA A 134 15.78 -1.25 2.80
C ALA A 134 14.42 -1.71 2.29
N VAL A 135 13.54 -2.13 3.19
CA VAL A 135 12.20 -2.60 2.90
C VAL A 135 11.16 -1.76 3.63
N VAL A 136 10.29 -1.13 2.88
CA VAL A 136 9.14 -0.39 3.37
C VAL A 136 7.87 -1.16 3.04
N VAL A 137 7.01 -1.37 4.01
CA VAL A 137 5.70 -1.95 3.81
C VAL A 137 4.65 -0.83 3.79
N LEU A 138 3.91 -0.74 2.70
CA LEU A 138 2.71 0.09 2.55
C LEU A 138 1.50 -0.82 2.71
N ILE A 139 0.69 -0.61 3.73
CA ILE A 139 -0.42 -1.51 4.03
C ILE A 139 -1.72 -0.76 4.26
N HIS A 140 -2.79 -1.16 3.58
CA HIS A 140 -4.13 -0.67 3.86
C HIS A 140 -4.79 -1.50 4.96
N GLU A 141 -4.17 -1.52 6.11
CA GLU A 141 -4.67 -1.97 7.41
C GLU A 141 -4.01 -1.10 8.48
N GLY A 142 -4.59 -1.00 9.67
CA GLY A 142 -4.09 -0.07 10.66
C GLY A 142 -4.43 -0.45 12.08
N GLY A 143 -4.31 0.54 12.93
CA GLY A 143 -4.63 0.42 14.34
C GLY A 143 -5.27 1.69 14.88
N VAL A 144 -5.58 1.67 16.16
CA VAL A 144 -6.07 2.79 16.94
C VAL A 144 -5.04 3.15 17.99
N ALA A 145 -4.62 4.41 18.03
CA ALA A 145 -3.73 4.94 19.06
C ALA A 145 -4.38 6.19 19.65
N PRO A 146 -4.91 6.12 20.87
CA PRO A 146 -5.48 7.29 21.51
C PRO A 146 -4.38 8.33 21.84
N GLY A 147 -4.73 9.60 21.72
CA GLY A 147 -3.81 10.69 22.06
C GLY A 147 -3.50 11.62 20.91
N SER A 148 -2.25 12.09 20.83
CA SER A 148 -1.83 13.02 19.80
C SER A 148 -1.57 12.33 18.46
N ILE A 149 -1.64 13.11 17.37
CA ILE A 149 -1.37 12.62 16.00
C ILE A 149 0.06 12.04 15.81
N ASN A 150 0.98 12.36 16.70
CA ASN A 150 2.34 11.82 16.73
C ASN A 150 2.57 10.86 17.91
N GLY A 151 1.50 10.50 18.63
CA GLY A 151 1.57 9.61 19.77
C GLY A 151 1.45 8.14 19.39
N CYS A 152 1.77 7.29 20.38
CA CYS A 152 1.65 5.84 20.26
C CYS A 152 1.11 5.20 21.54
N SER A 153 0.42 5.96 22.37
CA SER A 153 -0.06 5.44 23.65
C SER A 153 -1.14 4.39 23.43
N GLY A 154 -0.87 3.14 23.87
CA GLY A 154 -1.86 2.07 23.81
C GLY A 154 -2.34 1.71 22.41
N VAL A 155 -1.44 1.74 21.42
CA VAL A 155 -1.78 1.29 20.05
C VAL A 155 -2.33 -0.14 20.08
N SER A 156 -3.41 -0.36 19.36
CA SER A 156 -4.12 -1.64 19.29
C SER A 156 -4.71 -1.84 17.89
N GLY A 157 -5.21 -3.04 17.62
CA GLY A 157 -5.80 -3.42 16.34
C GLY A 157 -4.89 -4.31 15.51
N PRO A 158 -5.33 -4.70 14.29
CA PRO A 158 -4.65 -5.70 13.46
C PRO A 158 -3.18 -5.38 13.18
N VAL A 159 -2.83 -4.10 13.01
CA VAL A 159 -1.46 -3.67 12.72
C VAL A 159 -0.44 -4.19 13.74
N VAL A 160 -0.82 -4.35 15.02
CA VAL A 160 0.10 -4.82 16.07
C VAL A 160 0.48 -6.27 15.84
N ASP A 161 -0.50 -7.12 15.51
CA ASP A 161 -0.26 -8.53 15.18
C ASP A 161 0.52 -8.67 13.87
N ILE A 162 0.10 -7.96 12.82
CA ILE A 162 0.76 -8.00 11.51
C ILE A 162 2.24 -7.64 11.65
N VAL A 163 2.57 -6.50 12.31
CA VAL A 163 3.97 -6.07 12.51
C VAL A 163 4.74 -7.09 13.34
N GLY A 164 4.11 -7.65 14.38
CA GLY A 164 4.72 -8.69 15.22
C GLY A 164 5.07 -9.98 14.48
N ARG A 165 4.49 -10.20 13.30
CA ARG A 165 4.78 -11.35 12.42
C ARG A 165 5.69 -11.00 11.23
N LEU A 166 5.93 -9.70 10.95
CA LEU A 166 6.83 -9.29 9.86
C LEU A 166 8.27 -9.70 10.16
N HIS A 167 8.98 -10.09 9.10
CA HIS A 167 10.41 -10.41 9.14
C HIS A 167 11.24 -9.16 9.53
N GLY A 168 12.27 -9.34 10.34
CA GLY A 168 13.15 -8.27 10.84
C GLY A 168 13.92 -7.49 9.76
N ALA A 169 13.82 -7.86 8.49
CA ALA A 169 14.35 -7.08 7.37
C ALA A 169 13.44 -5.91 6.97
N VAL A 170 12.21 -5.84 7.46
CA VAL A 170 11.32 -4.70 7.22
C VAL A 170 11.77 -3.50 8.06
N ASP A 171 11.97 -2.35 7.44
CA ASP A 171 12.53 -1.16 8.11
C ASP A 171 11.47 -0.14 8.54
N LEU A 172 10.31 -0.14 7.85
CA LEU A 172 9.24 0.83 8.07
C LEU A 172 7.90 0.23 7.62
N VAL A 173 6.85 0.55 8.36
CA VAL A 173 5.45 0.28 7.92
C VAL A 173 4.67 1.58 7.86
N VAL A 174 4.04 1.84 6.72
CA VAL A 174 3.08 2.94 6.52
C VAL A 174 1.70 2.33 6.40
N THR A 175 0.79 2.73 7.27
CA THR A 175 -0.53 2.13 7.47
C THR A 175 -1.67 3.04 7.06
N GLY A 176 -2.88 2.48 6.90
CA GLY A 176 -4.08 3.21 6.53
C GLY A 176 -5.36 2.65 7.17
N HIS A 177 -6.45 2.66 6.44
CA HIS A 177 -7.75 2.04 6.72
C HIS A 177 -8.49 2.61 7.95
N THR A 178 -7.88 2.63 9.12
CA THR A 178 -8.54 3.03 10.38
C THR A 178 -8.75 4.54 10.53
N HIS A 179 -8.26 5.35 9.59
CA HIS A 179 -8.34 6.82 9.62
C HIS A 179 -7.68 7.46 10.85
N GLN A 180 -6.83 6.72 11.55
CA GLN A 180 -6.10 7.21 12.72
C GLN A 180 -4.78 7.86 12.31
N ALA A 181 -4.25 8.75 13.16
CA ALA A 181 -2.93 9.31 12.99
C ALA A 181 -2.07 8.91 14.18
N TYR A 182 -0.91 8.33 13.91
CA TYR A 182 0.05 7.91 14.94
C TYR A 182 1.47 7.76 14.37
N ASN A 183 2.46 7.84 15.27
CA ASN A 183 3.85 7.51 15.03
C ASN A 183 4.32 6.54 16.11
N CYS A 184 4.31 5.26 15.79
CA CYS A 184 4.64 4.18 16.71
C CYS A 184 6.02 3.57 16.40
N ARG A 185 6.52 2.80 17.35
CA ARG A 185 7.52 1.78 17.12
C ARG A 185 6.98 0.46 17.66
N LEU A 186 6.99 -0.56 16.82
CA LEU A 186 6.49 -1.89 17.17
C LEU A 186 7.56 -2.94 16.84
N PRO A 187 7.65 -4.01 17.65
CA PRO A 187 8.59 -5.08 17.41
C PRO A 187 8.16 -5.96 16.23
N THR A 188 9.11 -6.35 15.39
CA THR A 188 8.96 -7.41 14.39
C THR A 188 9.02 -8.81 15.03
N ALA A 189 8.88 -9.86 14.25
CA ALA A 189 8.98 -11.26 14.70
C ALA A 189 10.31 -11.56 15.42
N GLU A 190 11.41 -10.91 15.01
CA GLU A 190 12.73 -11.03 15.66
C GLU A 190 12.97 -10.02 16.78
N GLY A 191 11.95 -9.25 17.17
CA GLY A 191 12.01 -8.29 18.26
C GLY A 191 12.70 -6.97 17.90
N ARG A 192 12.93 -6.66 16.63
CA ARG A 192 13.45 -5.37 16.20
C ARG A 192 12.34 -4.33 16.16
N ASP A 193 12.46 -3.26 16.93
CA ASP A 193 11.51 -2.15 16.89
C ASP A 193 11.66 -1.34 15.61
N ILE A 194 10.59 -1.28 14.82
CA ILE A 194 10.53 -0.51 13.58
C ILE A 194 9.50 0.61 13.65
N PRO A 195 9.68 1.71 12.91
CA PRO A 195 8.66 2.75 12.79
C PRO A 195 7.39 2.21 12.12
N VAL A 196 6.23 2.57 12.68
CA VAL A 196 4.90 2.26 12.15
C VAL A 196 4.06 3.52 12.21
N THR A 197 3.65 4.04 11.05
CA THR A 197 3.01 5.36 10.98
C THR A 197 1.69 5.33 10.23
N SER A 198 0.78 6.24 10.60
CA SER A 198 -0.44 6.55 9.87
C SER A 198 -0.68 8.05 9.87
N ALA A 199 -1.16 8.60 8.75
CA ALA A 199 -1.39 10.03 8.56
C ALA A 199 -2.89 10.41 8.59
N GLY A 200 -3.73 9.59 9.23
CA GLY A 200 -5.16 9.87 9.31
C GLY A 200 -5.89 9.66 7.98
N SER A 201 -6.70 10.62 7.57
CA SER A 201 -7.53 10.50 6.37
C SER A 201 -7.74 11.84 5.66
N PHE A 202 -8.23 11.75 4.41
CA PHE A 202 -8.67 12.89 3.60
C PHE A 202 -7.57 13.94 3.27
N GLY A 203 -6.30 13.54 3.28
CA GLY A 203 -5.18 14.43 2.95
C GLY A 203 -4.97 15.59 3.95
N ARG A 204 -5.44 15.44 5.20
CA ARG A 204 -5.29 16.47 6.24
C ARG A 204 -3.92 16.50 6.88
N LEU A 205 -3.20 15.38 6.83
CA LEU A 205 -1.90 15.20 7.42
C LEU A 205 -0.94 14.58 6.41
N ILE A 206 0.33 14.87 6.58
CA ILE A 206 1.43 14.25 5.85
C ILE A 206 2.45 13.77 6.89
N THR A 207 2.88 12.53 6.80
CA THR A 207 4.00 12.02 7.58
C THR A 207 5.28 12.21 6.80
N ARG A 208 6.21 13.01 7.31
CA ARG A 208 7.58 13.06 6.80
C ARG A 208 8.41 12.00 7.50
N ILE A 209 9.11 11.17 6.73
CA ILE A 209 9.95 10.09 7.23
C ILE A 209 11.34 10.26 6.62
N ASP A 210 12.32 10.44 7.48
CA ASP A 210 13.73 10.50 7.08
C ASP A 210 14.39 9.18 7.51
N LEU A 211 14.83 8.36 6.53
CA LEU A 211 15.54 7.12 6.76
C LEU A 211 17.05 7.32 6.57
N THR A 212 17.83 6.91 7.56
CA THR A 212 19.28 6.83 7.44
C THR A 212 19.69 5.38 7.33
N LEU A 213 20.35 5.02 6.23
CA LEU A 213 20.81 3.67 5.96
C LEU A 213 22.34 3.62 6.11
N ASP A 214 22.82 2.77 7.03
CA ASP A 214 24.24 2.51 7.21
C ASP A 214 24.68 1.34 6.32
N ARG A 215 25.51 1.63 5.33
CA ARG A 215 26.05 0.61 4.40
C ARG A 215 27.04 -0.35 5.06
N GLY A 216 27.58 -0.02 6.22
CA GLY A 216 28.59 -0.83 6.91
C GLY A 216 28.01 -1.90 7.83
N SER A 217 26.75 -1.80 8.22
CA SER A 217 26.11 -2.67 9.22
C SER A 217 25.11 -3.68 8.66
N ARG A 218 25.09 -3.88 7.35
CA ARG A 218 24.15 -4.78 6.64
C ARG A 218 24.82 -6.00 6.04
#